data_324e7b99e52904be5c2f5e14239efe19
#
_entry.id   324e7b99e52904be5c2f5e14239efe19
#
_cell.length_a   1.000
_cell.length_b   1.000
_cell.length_c   1.000
_cell.angle_alpha   90.00
_cell.angle_beta   90.00
_cell.angle_gamma   90.00
#
_symmetry.space_group_name_H-M   'P 1'
#
loop_
_entity.id
_entity.type
_entity.pdbx_description
1 polymer ?
#
loop_
_entity_poly.entity_id
_entity_poly.type
_entity_poly.pdbx_seq_one_letter_code
_entity_poly.pdbx_strand_id
1 'polypeptide(L)'
;MKNKRNIIISVLMTIFSGVFVYLVKTIDVKAIGPNKSKVGFSTINKAFSDIVGSNMTIYKLTEILGLLIFIIVGVYGLIGIYQLFKRKSLFKVDREIISLGILYVLMIGTYLVFEKVIINYRPILIDGELEASFPSSHTMLAICTSVSSLMVYKKYVPEKFNYLVMFITVLLLTLVFLGRTISGVHWFSDILGGVIISLTLLSYFYTIINWKKTE
;
A
#
# COMPACT_ATOMS: atom_id res chain seq x y z
N MET A 1 13.75 -25.92 0.53
CA MET A 1 12.30 -25.96 0.87
C MET A 1 11.71 -24.59 1.20
N LYS A 2 12.33 -23.74 2.04
CA LYS A 2 11.77 -22.43 2.48
C LYS A 2 11.52 -21.45 1.31
N ASN A 3 12.48 -21.27 0.39
CA ASN A 3 12.33 -20.37 -0.76
C ASN A 3 11.13 -20.77 -1.65
N LYS A 4 10.98 -22.08 -1.92
CA LYS A 4 9.88 -22.61 -2.75
C LYS A 4 8.51 -22.32 -2.13
N ARG A 5 8.37 -22.50 -0.80
CA ARG A 5 7.15 -22.18 -0.08
C ARG A 5 6.81 -20.70 -0.17
N ASN A 6 7.79 -19.82 0.02
CA ASN A 6 7.55 -18.37 -0.05
C ASN A 6 7.10 -17.93 -1.45
N ILE A 7 7.70 -18.46 -2.52
CA ILE A 7 7.24 -18.19 -3.90
C ILE A 7 5.80 -18.65 -4.08
N ILE A 8 5.45 -19.86 -3.65
CA ILE A 8 4.08 -20.37 -3.77
C ILE A 8 3.10 -19.44 -3.07
N ILE A 9 3.42 -18.98 -1.85
CA ILE A 9 2.59 -18.01 -1.12
C ILE A 9 2.43 -16.72 -1.93
N SER A 10 3.50 -16.16 -2.48
CA SER A 10 3.43 -14.92 -3.28
C SER A 10 2.57 -15.09 -4.53
N VAL A 11 2.69 -16.23 -5.22
CA VAL A 11 1.86 -16.55 -6.40
C VAL A 11 0.38 -16.69 -6.00
N LEU A 12 0.09 -17.40 -4.91
CA LEU A 12 -1.29 -17.55 -4.42
C LEU A 12 -1.89 -16.19 -4.02
N MET A 13 -1.11 -15.33 -3.38
CA MET A 13 -1.55 -13.96 -3.05
C MET A 13 -1.82 -13.13 -4.31
N THR A 14 -1.03 -13.30 -5.37
CA THR A 14 -1.30 -12.62 -6.66
C THR A 14 -2.60 -13.10 -7.29
N ILE A 15 -2.83 -14.42 -7.31
CA ILE A 15 -4.08 -14.99 -7.82
C ILE A 15 -5.26 -14.47 -6.98
N PHE A 16 -5.13 -14.49 -5.65
CA PHE A 16 -6.17 -13.98 -4.74
C PHE A 16 -6.49 -12.50 -4.99
N SER A 17 -5.46 -11.66 -5.17
CA SER A 17 -5.63 -10.23 -5.52
C SER A 17 -6.36 -10.06 -6.85
N GLY A 18 -5.98 -10.80 -7.88
CA GLY A 18 -6.63 -10.76 -9.20
C GLY A 18 -8.11 -11.18 -9.12
N VAL A 19 -8.39 -12.26 -8.38
CA VAL A 19 -9.77 -12.71 -8.13
C VAL A 19 -10.56 -11.64 -7.37
N PHE A 20 -9.97 -11.04 -6.33
CA PHE A 20 -10.65 -9.99 -5.58
C PHE A 20 -11.01 -8.79 -6.45
N VAL A 21 -10.08 -8.30 -7.27
CA VAL A 21 -10.33 -7.20 -8.24
C VAL A 21 -11.46 -7.57 -9.20
N TYR A 22 -11.44 -8.79 -9.74
CA TYR A 22 -12.49 -9.29 -10.64
C TYR A 22 -13.86 -9.32 -9.93
N LEU A 23 -13.92 -9.80 -8.71
CA LEU A 23 -15.16 -9.85 -7.92
C LEU A 23 -15.71 -8.45 -7.63
N VAL A 24 -14.85 -7.50 -7.23
CA VAL A 24 -15.27 -6.11 -7.02
C VAL A 24 -15.85 -5.51 -8.30
N LYS A 25 -15.30 -5.83 -9.47
CA LYS A 25 -15.77 -5.30 -10.76
C LYS A 25 -17.08 -5.94 -11.23
N THR A 26 -17.42 -7.15 -10.78
CA THR A 26 -18.50 -7.95 -11.37
C THR A 26 -19.64 -8.29 -10.42
N ILE A 27 -19.41 -8.36 -9.10
CA ILE A 27 -20.40 -8.79 -8.14
C ILE A 27 -21.13 -7.58 -7.53
N ASP A 28 -22.47 -7.67 -7.47
CA ASP A 28 -23.36 -6.68 -6.85
C ASP A 28 -23.04 -5.23 -7.29
N VAL A 29 -22.96 -5.02 -8.61
CA VAL A 29 -22.63 -3.73 -9.22
C VAL A 29 -23.89 -2.89 -9.36
N LYS A 30 -23.97 -1.73 -8.67
CA LYS A 30 -25.11 -0.79 -8.73
C LYS A 30 -24.61 0.66 -8.86
N ALA A 31 -25.49 1.53 -9.36
CA ALA A 31 -25.22 2.95 -9.53
C ALA A 31 -25.46 3.72 -8.21
N ILE A 32 -24.62 3.50 -7.19
CA ILE A 32 -24.72 4.10 -5.86
C ILE A 32 -23.74 5.25 -5.62
N GLY A 33 -22.76 5.44 -6.49
CA GLY A 33 -21.79 6.52 -6.38
C GLY A 33 -22.27 7.84 -6.97
N PRO A 34 -21.50 8.95 -6.78
CA PRO A 34 -21.81 10.26 -7.36
C PRO A 34 -21.97 10.17 -8.88
N ASN A 35 -22.80 11.04 -9.43
CA ASN A 35 -23.12 11.06 -10.87
C ASN A 35 -23.63 9.72 -11.41
N LYS A 36 -24.26 8.90 -10.54
CA LYS A 36 -24.73 7.53 -10.83
C LYS A 36 -23.58 6.59 -11.24
N SER A 37 -22.37 6.84 -10.77
CA SER A 37 -21.24 5.96 -11.01
C SER A 37 -21.48 4.56 -10.42
N LYS A 38 -21.07 3.55 -11.19
CA LYS A 38 -21.23 2.14 -10.80
C LYS A 38 -20.18 1.76 -9.76
N VAL A 39 -20.61 1.03 -8.74
CA VAL A 39 -19.77 0.55 -7.63
C VAL A 39 -20.04 -0.93 -7.42
N GLY A 40 -18.98 -1.74 -7.43
CA GLY A 40 -19.07 -3.15 -7.10
C GLY A 40 -19.17 -3.38 -5.59
N PHE A 41 -19.61 -4.58 -5.19
CA PHE A 41 -19.93 -4.88 -3.78
C PHE A 41 -20.85 -3.81 -3.15
N SER A 42 -21.77 -3.30 -3.94
CA SER A 42 -22.56 -2.11 -3.64
C SER A 42 -23.28 -2.20 -2.29
N THR A 43 -23.82 -3.34 -1.94
CA THR A 43 -24.57 -3.54 -0.68
C THR A 43 -23.65 -3.33 0.54
N ILE A 44 -22.47 -3.96 0.55
CA ILE A 44 -21.49 -3.82 1.65
C ILE A 44 -20.88 -2.42 1.65
N ASN A 45 -20.53 -1.91 0.49
CA ASN A 45 -19.93 -0.59 0.33
C ASN A 45 -20.87 0.51 0.80
N LYS A 46 -22.16 0.41 0.44
CA LYS A 46 -23.16 1.37 0.89
C LYS A 46 -23.38 1.30 2.40
N ALA A 47 -23.54 0.11 2.96
CA ALA A 47 -23.70 -0.06 4.41
C ALA A 47 -22.51 0.53 5.18
N PHE A 48 -21.28 0.30 4.71
CA PHE A 48 -20.07 0.89 5.29
C PHE A 48 -20.08 2.43 5.19
N SER A 49 -20.40 2.97 4.01
CA SER A 49 -20.46 4.42 3.77
C SER A 49 -21.52 5.10 4.62
N ASP A 50 -22.68 4.46 4.79
CA ASP A 50 -23.78 4.99 5.61
C ASP A 50 -23.42 5.05 7.11
N ILE A 51 -22.57 4.12 7.60
CA ILE A 51 -22.09 4.10 8.99
C ILE A 51 -20.98 5.13 9.21
N VAL A 52 -20.02 5.21 8.29
CA VAL A 52 -18.81 6.05 8.46
C VAL A 52 -19.11 7.50 8.12
N GLY A 53 -19.98 7.74 7.14
CA GLY A 53 -20.18 9.07 6.57
C GLY A 53 -18.94 9.58 5.82
N SER A 54 -18.79 10.89 5.71
CA SER A 54 -17.60 11.52 5.12
C SER A 54 -17.05 12.64 6.00
N ASN A 55 -15.74 12.70 6.17
CA ASN A 55 -15.05 13.70 6.98
C ASN A 55 -13.80 14.22 6.26
N MET A 56 -13.95 15.40 5.62
CA MET A 56 -12.86 16.04 4.86
C MET A 56 -11.70 16.52 5.71
N THR A 57 -11.92 16.81 7.01
CA THR A 57 -10.83 17.17 7.92
C THR A 57 -9.92 15.97 8.16
N ILE A 58 -10.48 14.80 8.44
CA ILE A 58 -9.71 13.55 8.61
C ILE A 58 -9.03 13.19 7.28
N TYR A 59 -9.72 13.37 6.13
CA TYR A 59 -9.14 13.17 4.82
C TYR A 59 -7.86 14.01 4.63
N LYS A 60 -7.96 15.34 4.80
CA LYS A 60 -6.81 16.25 4.66
C LYS A 60 -5.68 15.93 5.65
N LEU A 61 -6.01 15.55 6.90
CA LEU A 61 -5.01 15.13 7.86
C LEU A 61 -4.25 13.89 7.38
N THR A 62 -4.94 12.91 6.81
CA THR A 62 -4.29 11.71 6.26
C THR A 62 -3.47 11.96 5.01
N GLU A 63 -3.77 13.01 4.22
CA GLU A 63 -2.91 13.49 3.13
C GLU A 63 -1.54 13.95 3.70
N ILE A 64 -1.58 14.79 4.74
CA ILE A 64 -0.36 15.29 5.39
C ILE A 64 0.44 14.12 6.02
N LEU A 65 -0.23 13.22 6.72
CA LEU A 65 0.42 12.04 7.30
C LEU A 65 1.02 11.13 6.23
N GLY A 66 0.36 11.02 5.06
CA GLY A 66 0.88 10.31 3.90
C GLY A 66 2.20 10.90 3.41
N LEU A 67 2.34 12.24 3.40
CA LEU A 67 3.61 12.89 3.07
C LEU A 67 4.74 12.52 4.03
N LEU A 68 4.44 12.34 5.33
CA LEU A 68 5.44 11.89 6.31
C LEU A 68 5.93 10.47 6.02
N ILE A 69 5.09 9.60 5.45
CA ILE A 69 5.49 8.25 5.04
C ILE A 69 6.52 8.31 3.91
N PHE A 70 6.42 9.29 3.00
CA PHE A 70 7.45 9.48 1.96
C PHE A 70 8.82 9.83 2.51
N ILE A 71 8.92 10.39 3.74
CA ILE A 71 10.22 10.60 4.40
C ILE A 71 10.92 9.25 4.61
N ILE A 72 10.18 8.20 4.99
CA ILE A 72 10.75 6.86 5.16
C ILE A 72 11.31 6.35 3.82
N VAL A 73 10.56 6.53 2.73
CA VAL A 73 11.02 6.18 1.37
C VAL A 73 12.30 6.95 1.01
N GLY A 74 12.31 8.26 1.29
CA GLY A 74 13.46 9.15 1.05
C GLY A 74 14.71 8.72 1.81
N VAL A 75 14.57 8.36 3.09
CA VAL A 75 15.70 7.87 3.91
C VAL A 75 16.32 6.62 3.29
N TYR A 76 15.53 5.61 2.92
CA TYR A 76 16.07 4.41 2.25
C TYR A 76 16.65 4.72 0.87
N GLY A 77 16.06 5.68 0.14
CA GLY A 77 16.61 6.18 -1.12
C GLY A 77 18.00 6.80 -0.92
N LEU A 78 18.18 7.67 0.09
CA LEU A 78 19.46 8.27 0.43
C LEU A 78 20.50 7.23 0.86
N ILE A 79 20.10 6.23 1.65
CA ILE A 79 21.00 5.10 1.99
C ILE A 79 21.44 4.36 0.72
N GLY A 80 20.53 4.11 -0.20
CA GLY A 80 20.83 3.45 -1.48
C GLY A 80 21.82 4.26 -2.33
N ILE A 81 21.59 5.56 -2.47
CA ILE A 81 22.45 6.49 -3.19
C ILE A 81 23.84 6.52 -2.54
N TYR A 82 23.92 6.67 -1.22
CA TYR A 82 25.19 6.64 -0.49
C TYR A 82 25.97 5.35 -0.73
N GLN A 83 25.31 4.19 -0.65
CA GLN A 83 25.95 2.90 -0.90
C GLN A 83 26.41 2.77 -2.33
N LEU A 84 25.64 3.24 -3.31
CA LEU A 84 25.99 3.21 -4.73
C LEU A 84 27.27 4.00 -4.98
N PHE A 85 27.35 5.24 -4.50
CA PHE A 85 28.55 6.08 -4.68
C PHE A 85 29.76 5.52 -3.96
N LYS A 86 29.60 5.07 -2.71
CA LYS A 86 30.70 4.50 -1.92
C LYS A 86 31.23 3.20 -2.51
N ARG A 87 30.37 2.32 -2.99
CA ARG A 87 30.73 0.98 -3.47
C ARG A 87 30.93 0.93 -4.99
N LYS A 88 30.61 2.01 -5.71
CA LYS A 88 30.80 2.19 -7.17
C LYS A 88 30.17 1.08 -8.03
N SER A 89 29.11 0.40 -7.53
CA SER A 89 28.45 -0.68 -8.25
C SER A 89 27.07 -0.92 -7.67
N LEU A 90 26.05 -0.98 -8.53
CA LEU A 90 24.68 -1.32 -8.15
C LEU A 90 24.59 -2.72 -7.52
N PHE A 91 25.36 -3.68 -8.04
CA PHE A 91 25.39 -5.06 -7.51
C PHE A 91 26.01 -5.17 -6.12
N LYS A 92 26.67 -4.13 -5.63
CA LYS A 92 27.23 -4.06 -4.28
C LYS A 92 26.31 -3.31 -3.30
N VAL A 93 25.22 -2.70 -3.76
CA VAL A 93 24.19 -2.13 -2.89
C VAL A 93 23.50 -3.26 -2.15
N ASP A 94 23.12 -3.01 -0.90
CA ASP A 94 22.45 -4.01 -0.08
C ASP A 94 21.17 -4.51 -0.76
N ARG A 95 20.98 -5.83 -0.75
CA ARG A 95 19.80 -6.47 -1.37
C ARG A 95 18.48 -5.91 -0.84
N GLU A 96 18.43 -5.61 0.45
CA GLU A 96 17.24 -5.03 1.09
C GLU A 96 16.89 -3.66 0.50
N ILE A 97 17.90 -2.82 0.24
CA ILE A 97 17.71 -1.48 -0.34
C ILE A 97 17.22 -1.57 -1.80
N ILE A 98 17.83 -2.45 -2.60
CA ILE A 98 17.38 -2.68 -3.98
C ILE A 98 15.95 -3.22 -3.98
N SER A 99 15.65 -4.16 -3.08
CA SER A 99 14.31 -4.75 -2.97
C SER A 99 13.26 -3.75 -2.53
N LEU A 100 13.59 -2.79 -1.64
CA LEU A 100 12.72 -1.67 -1.29
C LEU A 100 12.43 -0.79 -2.51
N GLY A 101 13.45 -0.45 -3.28
CA GLY A 101 13.28 0.31 -4.52
C GLY A 101 12.34 -0.39 -5.51
N ILE A 102 12.52 -1.69 -5.73
CA ILE A 102 11.63 -2.49 -6.58
C ILE A 102 10.19 -2.50 -6.02
N LEU A 103 10.02 -2.70 -4.71
CA LEU A 103 8.71 -2.69 -4.06
C LEU A 103 7.99 -1.35 -4.29
N TYR A 104 8.68 -0.23 -4.11
CA TYR A 104 8.08 1.10 -4.27
C TYR A 104 7.74 1.42 -5.73
N VAL A 105 8.60 1.01 -6.68
CA VAL A 105 8.30 1.13 -8.12
C VAL A 105 7.06 0.29 -8.48
N LEU A 106 6.95 -0.94 -8.00
CA LEU A 106 5.79 -1.80 -8.24
C LEU A 106 4.52 -1.23 -7.60
N MET A 107 4.62 -0.67 -6.39
CA MET A 107 3.50 -0.02 -5.71
C MET A 107 2.99 1.19 -6.51
N ILE A 108 3.88 2.07 -6.96
CA ILE A 108 3.53 3.23 -7.81
C ILE A 108 2.95 2.76 -9.14
N GLY A 109 3.58 1.77 -9.78
CA GLY A 109 3.08 1.17 -11.01
C GLY A 109 1.67 0.61 -10.87
N THR A 110 1.39 -0.06 -9.76
CA THR A 110 0.04 -0.55 -9.44
C THR A 110 -0.96 0.58 -9.32
N TYR A 111 -0.61 1.65 -8.59
CA TYR A 111 -1.43 2.86 -8.49
C TYR A 111 -1.75 3.43 -9.88
N LEU A 112 -0.73 3.66 -10.72
CA LEU A 112 -0.90 4.21 -12.07
C LEU A 112 -1.77 3.33 -12.98
N VAL A 113 -1.69 2.01 -12.84
CA VAL A 113 -2.57 1.08 -13.58
C VAL A 113 -4.02 1.29 -13.18
N PHE A 114 -4.33 1.37 -11.89
CA PHE A 114 -5.71 1.54 -11.42
C PHE A 114 -6.27 2.96 -11.58
N GLU A 115 -5.44 3.96 -11.74
CA GLU A 115 -5.87 5.30 -12.19
C GLU A 115 -6.39 5.26 -13.64
N LYS A 116 -5.90 4.34 -14.48
CA LYS A 116 -6.34 4.16 -15.87
C LYS A 116 -7.42 3.09 -15.99
N VAL A 117 -7.31 2.00 -15.24
CA VAL A 117 -8.27 0.90 -15.21
C VAL A 117 -9.19 1.07 -14.02
N ILE A 118 -10.18 1.93 -14.17
CA ILE A 118 -11.09 2.30 -13.08
C ILE A 118 -11.96 1.09 -12.69
N ILE A 119 -11.93 0.75 -11.42
CA ILE A 119 -12.77 -0.30 -10.79
C ILE A 119 -13.96 0.36 -10.10
N ASN A 120 -13.72 1.29 -9.17
CA ASN A 120 -14.73 2.11 -8.51
C ASN A 120 -14.33 3.57 -8.59
N TYR A 121 -15.32 4.47 -8.60
CA TYR A 121 -15.14 5.88 -8.27
C TYR A 121 -15.40 6.12 -6.78
N ARG A 122 -14.91 7.24 -6.24
CA ARG A 122 -15.09 7.61 -4.83
C ARG A 122 -16.55 7.75 -4.43
N PRO A 123 -16.89 7.53 -3.15
CA PRO A 123 -18.25 7.73 -2.63
C PRO A 123 -18.70 9.21 -2.63
N ILE A 124 -17.75 10.13 -2.71
CA ILE A 124 -17.99 11.58 -2.77
C ILE A 124 -17.15 12.23 -3.86
N LEU A 125 -17.55 13.41 -4.33
CA LEU A 125 -16.71 14.23 -5.20
C LEU A 125 -15.60 14.89 -4.38
N ILE A 126 -14.39 14.91 -4.94
CA ILE A 126 -13.25 15.64 -4.35
C ILE A 126 -13.04 16.89 -5.21
N ASP A 127 -13.12 18.06 -4.58
CA ASP A 127 -13.05 19.36 -5.25
C ASP A 127 -13.98 19.48 -6.48
N GLY A 128 -15.14 18.80 -6.44
CA GLY A 128 -16.13 18.76 -7.51
C GLY A 128 -15.88 17.70 -8.59
N GLU A 129 -14.76 17.01 -8.55
CA GLU A 129 -14.37 16.01 -9.55
C GLU A 129 -14.66 14.57 -9.11
N LEU A 130 -14.96 13.71 -10.09
CA LEU A 130 -15.19 12.28 -9.90
C LEU A 130 -13.88 11.50 -10.09
N GLU A 131 -13.23 11.14 -8.98
CA GLU A 131 -11.95 10.48 -8.98
C GLU A 131 -12.06 8.95 -8.87
N ALA A 132 -11.08 8.23 -9.46
CA ALA A 132 -10.88 6.81 -9.19
C ALA A 132 -10.60 6.58 -7.70
N SER A 133 -11.10 5.47 -7.15
CA SER A 133 -10.95 5.19 -5.71
C SER A 133 -10.28 3.85 -5.40
N PHE A 134 -10.37 2.88 -6.29
CA PHE A 134 -9.83 1.54 -6.07
C PHE A 134 -8.46 1.34 -6.73
N PRO A 135 -7.51 0.75 -6.03
CA PRO A 135 -7.44 0.54 -4.58
C PRO A 135 -7.06 1.83 -3.85
N SER A 136 -7.31 1.93 -2.55
CA SER A 136 -6.88 3.09 -1.76
C SER A 136 -5.36 3.24 -1.78
N SER A 137 -4.86 4.26 -2.49
CA SER A 137 -3.42 4.52 -2.68
C SER A 137 -2.70 4.82 -1.36
N HIS A 138 -3.32 5.59 -0.46
CA HIS A 138 -2.75 5.88 0.86
C HIS A 138 -2.70 4.65 1.77
N THR A 139 -3.69 3.75 1.66
CA THR A 139 -3.64 2.46 2.35
C THR A 139 -2.47 1.62 1.85
N MET A 140 -2.28 1.55 0.52
CA MET A 140 -1.13 0.84 -0.06
C MET A 140 0.19 1.47 0.35
N LEU A 141 0.32 2.80 0.27
CA LEU A 141 1.51 3.54 0.67
C LEU A 141 1.87 3.25 2.14
N ALA A 142 0.89 3.39 3.04
CA ALA A 142 1.09 3.19 4.47
C ALA A 142 1.55 1.75 4.79
N ILE A 143 0.86 0.74 4.24
CA ILE A 143 1.17 -0.66 4.53
C ILE A 143 2.50 -1.07 3.88
N CYS A 144 2.68 -0.82 2.58
CA CYS A 144 3.91 -1.23 1.88
C CYS A 144 5.15 -0.59 2.51
N THR A 145 5.11 0.73 2.75
CA THR A 145 6.29 1.45 3.27
C THR A 145 6.58 1.10 4.72
N SER A 146 5.55 1.13 5.59
CA SER A 146 5.76 0.89 7.02
C SER A 146 6.17 -0.56 7.29
N VAL A 147 5.47 -1.54 6.70
CA VAL A 147 5.76 -2.95 6.97
C VAL A 147 7.10 -3.36 6.36
N SER A 148 7.43 -2.91 5.14
CA SER A 148 8.76 -3.20 4.56
C SER A 148 9.89 -2.54 5.35
N SER A 149 9.69 -1.30 5.82
CA SER A 149 10.61 -0.62 6.72
C SER A 149 10.85 -1.44 7.99
N LEU A 150 9.78 -1.89 8.67
CA LEU A 150 9.88 -2.71 9.89
C LEU A 150 10.59 -4.06 9.68
N MET A 151 10.61 -4.57 8.46
CA MET A 151 11.35 -5.80 8.14
C MET A 151 12.86 -5.58 8.07
N VAL A 152 13.34 -4.35 7.80
CA VAL A 152 14.76 -4.10 7.49
C VAL A 152 15.42 -3.04 8.36
N TYR A 153 14.69 -2.19 9.08
CA TYR A 153 15.21 -1.00 9.77
C TYR A 153 16.36 -1.28 10.74
N LYS A 154 16.33 -2.42 11.45
CA LYS A 154 17.38 -2.78 12.42
C LYS A 154 18.78 -2.86 11.82
N LYS A 155 18.89 -3.05 10.51
CA LYS A 155 20.16 -3.06 9.80
C LYS A 155 20.75 -1.66 9.61
N TYR A 156 19.90 -0.62 9.61
CA TYR A 156 20.27 0.75 9.23
C TYR A 156 20.13 1.75 10.37
N VAL A 157 19.42 1.39 11.43
CA VAL A 157 19.16 2.25 12.59
C VAL A 157 20.02 1.80 13.77
N PRO A 158 20.71 2.73 14.48
CA PRO A 158 21.42 2.40 15.71
C PRO A 158 20.48 1.79 16.76
N GLU A 159 20.93 0.78 17.49
CA GLU A 159 20.12 -0.02 18.39
C GLU A 159 19.32 0.82 19.39
N LYS A 160 19.93 1.88 19.94
CA LYS A 160 19.30 2.81 20.90
C LYS A 160 18.04 3.50 20.36
N PHE A 161 17.86 3.57 19.03
CA PHE A 161 16.70 4.19 18.40
C PHE A 161 15.67 3.18 17.87
N ASN A 162 15.92 1.88 17.98
CA ASN A 162 15.06 0.86 17.40
C ASN A 162 13.60 0.95 17.88
N TYR A 163 13.39 1.12 19.19
CA TYR A 163 12.03 1.24 19.73
C TYR A 163 11.33 2.52 19.26
N LEU A 164 12.05 3.64 19.16
CA LEU A 164 11.51 4.91 18.70
C LEU A 164 11.07 4.81 17.22
N VAL A 165 11.94 4.28 16.37
CA VAL A 165 11.64 4.11 14.93
C VAL A 165 10.47 3.16 14.74
N MET A 166 10.46 2.04 15.46
CA MET A 166 9.34 1.09 15.42
C MET A 166 8.03 1.77 15.85
N PHE A 167 8.03 2.48 16.98
CA PHE A 167 6.85 3.17 17.49
C PHE A 167 6.31 4.21 16.50
N ILE A 168 7.17 5.09 15.98
CA ILE A 168 6.77 6.11 14.99
C ILE A 168 6.21 5.46 13.74
N THR A 169 6.86 4.42 13.22
CA THR A 169 6.43 3.73 12.00
C THR A 169 5.07 3.06 12.18
N VAL A 170 4.85 2.38 13.31
CA VAL A 170 3.55 1.74 13.61
C VAL A 170 2.48 2.79 13.84
N LEU A 171 2.80 3.89 14.53
CA LEU A 171 1.87 4.99 14.75
C LEU A 171 1.42 5.62 13.44
N LEU A 172 2.35 5.94 12.54
CA LEU A 172 2.03 6.50 11.22
C LEU A 172 1.17 5.55 10.39
N LEU A 173 1.53 4.26 10.35
CA LEU A 173 0.72 3.23 9.67
C LEU A 173 -0.72 3.22 10.21
N THR A 174 -0.86 3.18 11.54
CA THR A 174 -2.17 3.11 12.20
C THR A 174 -3.00 4.36 11.92
N LEU A 175 -2.41 5.54 12.06
CA LEU A 175 -3.11 6.82 11.84
C LEU A 175 -3.57 6.98 10.38
N VAL A 176 -2.71 6.65 9.41
CA VAL A 176 -3.09 6.74 7.99
C VAL A 176 -4.14 5.70 7.64
N PHE A 177 -3.95 4.43 8.06
CA PHE A 177 -4.89 3.36 7.75
C PHE A 177 -6.27 3.62 8.35
N LEU A 178 -6.34 3.89 9.67
CA LEU A 178 -7.61 4.19 10.34
C LEU A 178 -8.21 5.50 9.84
N GLY A 179 -7.39 6.54 9.66
CA GLY A 179 -7.86 7.81 9.15
C GLY A 179 -8.46 7.70 7.75
N ARG A 180 -7.86 6.93 6.83
CA ARG A 180 -8.45 6.66 5.51
C ARG A 180 -9.74 5.86 5.61
N THR A 181 -9.80 4.91 6.54
CA THR A 181 -11.00 4.11 6.76
C THR A 181 -12.18 4.98 7.25
N ILE A 182 -11.94 5.85 8.23
CA ILE A 182 -12.99 6.68 8.84
C ILE A 182 -13.23 8.03 8.15
N SER A 183 -12.38 8.42 7.18
CA SER A 183 -12.61 9.64 6.38
C SER A 183 -13.78 9.50 5.42
N GLY A 184 -14.20 8.27 5.08
CA GLY A 184 -15.31 7.97 4.21
C GLY A 184 -15.12 8.40 2.74
N VAL A 185 -13.89 8.68 2.31
CA VAL A 185 -13.56 9.05 0.91
C VAL A 185 -13.26 7.82 0.03
N HIS A 186 -13.31 6.64 0.62
CA HIS A 186 -13.15 5.34 -0.06
C HIS A 186 -14.27 4.39 0.35
N TRP A 187 -14.65 3.52 -0.56
CA TRP A 187 -15.48 2.38 -0.24
C TRP A 187 -14.70 1.35 0.59
N PHE A 188 -15.42 0.51 1.34
CA PHE A 188 -14.79 -0.57 2.09
C PHE A 188 -13.95 -1.49 1.20
N SER A 189 -14.46 -1.82 0.00
CA SER A 189 -13.73 -2.63 -0.99
C SER A 189 -12.42 -2.01 -1.45
N ASP A 190 -12.33 -0.66 -1.49
CA ASP A 190 -11.12 0.04 -1.92
C ASP A 190 -10.01 -0.04 -0.85
N ILE A 191 -10.40 0.10 0.43
CA ILE A 191 -9.49 -0.08 1.57
C ILE A 191 -9.00 -1.53 1.60
N LEU A 192 -9.92 -2.49 1.49
CA LEU A 192 -9.57 -3.92 1.50
C LEU A 192 -8.71 -4.29 0.30
N GLY A 193 -8.97 -3.73 -0.88
CA GLY A 193 -8.13 -3.87 -2.07
C GLY A 193 -6.72 -3.35 -1.84
N GLY A 194 -6.58 -2.18 -1.20
CA GLY A 194 -5.29 -1.63 -0.80
C GLY A 194 -4.51 -2.56 0.13
N VAL A 195 -5.18 -3.17 1.12
CA VAL A 195 -4.58 -4.16 2.03
C VAL A 195 -4.11 -5.41 1.27
N ILE A 196 -4.99 -6.02 0.48
CA ILE A 196 -4.70 -7.28 -0.23
C ILE A 196 -3.53 -7.11 -1.20
N ILE A 197 -3.55 -6.04 -1.99
CA ILE A 197 -2.47 -5.74 -2.95
C ILE A 197 -1.16 -5.46 -2.22
N SER A 198 -1.20 -4.71 -1.11
CA SER A 198 0.00 -4.46 -0.30
C SER A 198 0.60 -5.75 0.26
N LEU A 199 -0.23 -6.64 0.80
CA LEU A 199 0.22 -7.93 1.31
C LEU A 199 0.83 -8.80 0.19
N THR A 200 0.28 -8.71 -1.01
CA THR A 200 0.83 -9.40 -2.18
C THR A 200 2.23 -8.87 -2.51
N LEU A 201 2.39 -7.56 -2.65
CA LEU A 201 3.69 -6.93 -2.93
C LEU A 201 4.73 -7.24 -1.82
N LEU A 202 4.31 -7.14 -0.55
CA LEU A 202 5.15 -7.45 0.61
C LEU A 202 5.56 -8.93 0.67
N SER A 203 4.73 -9.84 0.18
CA SER A 203 5.09 -11.28 0.12
C SER A 203 6.26 -11.54 -0.83
N TYR A 204 6.31 -10.85 -1.98
CA TYR A 204 7.46 -10.89 -2.89
C TYR A 204 8.69 -10.22 -2.26
N PHE A 205 8.52 -9.04 -1.66
CA PHE A 205 9.60 -8.37 -0.93
C PHE A 205 10.20 -9.28 0.14
N TYR A 206 9.36 -9.89 0.99
CA TYR A 206 9.78 -10.83 2.02
C TYR A 206 10.54 -12.03 1.41
N THR A 207 10.05 -12.56 0.31
CA THR A 207 10.69 -13.69 -0.39
C THR A 207 12.09 -13.30 -0.86
N ILE A 208 12.24 -12.11 -1.47
CA ILE A 208 13.53 -11.65 -1.98
C ILE A 208 14.53 -11.41 -0.85
N ILE A 209 14.17 -10.68 0.21
CA ILE A 209 15.11 -10.35 1.30
C ILE A 209 15.52 -11.59 2.10
N ASN A 210 14.67 -12.61 2.17
CA ASN A 210 14.94 -13.86 2.87
C ASN A 210 15.45 -15.00 1.96
N TRP A 211 15.76 -14.68 0.71
CA TRP A 211 16.25 -15.68 -0.23
C TRP A 211 17.58 -16.26 0.22
N LYS A 212 17.59 -17.54 0.58
CA LYS A 212 18.83 -18.29 0.87
C LYS A 212 19.37 -18.86 -0.43
N LYS A 213 20.64 -18.59 -0.75
CA LYS A 213 21.33 -19.37 -1.78
C LYS A 213 21.33 -20.83 -1.31
N THR A 214 20.87 -21.74 -2.15
CA THR A 214 21.06 -23.18 -1.97
C THR A 214 22.54 -23.42 -2.21
N GLU A 215 23.27 -23.82 -1.19
CA GLU A 215 24.59 -24.38 -1.33
C GLU A 215 24.52 -25.71 -2.06
#